data_34cf8bac7a9a7f79f6b933286a77c5bb
#
_entry.id   34cf8bac7a9a7f79f6b933286a77c5bb
#
_cell.length_a   1.000
_cell.length_b   1.000
_cell.length_c   1.000
_cell.angle_alpha   90.00
_cell.angle_beta   90.00
_cell.angle_gamma   90.00
#
_symmetry.space_group_name_H-M   'P 1'
#
loop_
_entity.id
_entity.type
_entity.pdbx_description
1 polymer ?
#
loop_
_entity_poly.entity_id
_entity_poly.type
_entity_poly.pdbx_seq_one_letter_code
_entity_poly.pdbx_strand_id
1 'polypeptide(L)'
;MSSPYPPELVDVLNKGGVAVIRTDTIYGVVGRADNHEAVERIYQIKGRAPEKSPIVLITDPSDMFDTYDHTVLKILRDYWPGPNSIILPSQSGPSWITRDNASIAYRLPADTDLQI
;
A
#
# COMPACT_ATOMS: atom_id res chain seq x y z
N MET A 1 -13.46 -10.65 -11.79
CA MET A 1 -13.49 -11.46 -10.56
C MET A 1 -13.98 -10.62 -9.40
N SER A 2 -14.97 -11.10 -8.67
CA SER A 2 -15.50 -10.34 -7.54
C SER A 2 -14.53 -10.42 -6.35
N SER A 3 -14.44 -9.33 -5.61
CA SER A 3 -13.67 -9.30 -4.36
C SER A 3 -14.37 -10.18 -3.30
N PRO A 4 -13.61 -10.89 -2.45
CA PRO A 4 -14.18 -11.61 -1.31
C PRO A 4 -14.65 -10.67 -0.19
N TYR A 5 -14.28 -9.39 -0.26
CA TYR A 5 -14.70 -8.40 0.72
C TYR A 5 -16.09 -7.86 0.39
N PRO A 6 -16.88 -7.47 1.41
CA PRO A 6 -18.20 -6.87 1.16
C PRO A 6 -18.10 -5.61 0.30
N PRO A 7 -19.10 -5.36 -0.57
CA PRO A 7 -19.12 -4.11 -1.36
C PRO A 7 -19.06 -2.85 -0.49
N GLU A 8 -19.60 -2.89 0.71
CA GLU A 8 -19.58 -1.78 1.66
C GLU A 8 -18.15 -1.40 2.05
N LEU A 9 -17.27 -2.40 2.21
CA LEU A 9 -15.86 -2.17 2.52
C LEU A 9 -15.16 -1.42 1.40
N VAL A 10 -15.33 -1.90 0.17
CA VAL A 10 -14.75 -1.24 -1.01
C VAL A 10 -15.28 0.17 -1.15
N ASP A 11 -16.55 0.37 -0.90
CA ASP A 11 -17.20 1.67 -0.97
C ASP A 11 -16.62 2.66 0.07
N VAL A 12 -16.42 2.20 1.30
CA VAL A 12 -15.79 3.00 2.35
C VAL A 12 -14.40 3.44 1.93
N LEU A 13 -13.57 2.54 1.41
CA LEU A 13 -12.22 2.86 0.98
C LEU A 13 -12.23 3.86 -0.18
N ASN A 14 -13.12 3.68 -1.16
CA ASN A 14 -13.22 4.57 -2.31
C ASN A 14 -13.67 5.98 -1.93
N LYS A 15 -14.38 6.13 -0.81
CA LYS A 15 -14.83 7.44 -0.30
C LYS A 15 -13.83 8.10 0.63
N GLY A 16 -12.63 7.52 0.76
CA GLY A 16 -11.58 8.07 1.62
C GLY A 16 -11.66 7.62 3.07
N GLY A 17 -12.45 6.60 3.37
CA GLY A 17 -12.54 6.02 4.71
C GLY A 17 -11.40 5.06 4.98
N VAL A 18 -11.35 4.59 6.23
CA VAL A 18 -10.39 3.58 6.68
C VAL A 18 -11.14 2.34 7.17
N ALA A 19 -10.48 1.20 7.13
CA ALA A 19 -11.07 -0.06 7.56
C ALA A 19 -10.02 -0.94 8.20
N VAL A 20 -10.45 -1.92 9.00
CA VAL A 20 -9.57 -2.96 9.54
C VAL A 20 -9.85 -4.23 8.76
N ILE A 21 -8.81 -4.77 8.14
CA ILE A 21 -8.93 -6.01 7.37
C ILE A 21 -7.82 -6.98 7.77
N ARG A 22 -8.05 -8.25 7.43
CA ARG A 22 -7.00 -9.25 7.53
C ARG A 22 -6.09 -9.13 6.31
N THR A 23 -4.78 -9.06 6.57
CA THR A 23 -3.77 -9.07 5.51
C THR A 23 -3.13 -10.45 5.41
N ASP A 24 -2.15 -10.59 4.53
CA ASP A 24 -1.40 -11.84 4.36
C ASP A 24 -0.51 -12.17 5.58
N THR A 25 -0.40 -11.25 6.53
CA THR A 25 0.39 -11.44 7.76
C THR A 25 -0.48 -11.35 9.00
N ILE A 26 -1.13 -10.21 9.25
CA ILE A 26 -1.98 -9.94 10.42
C ILE A 26 -3.13 -9.03 10.00
N TYR A 27 -4.03 -8.73 10.93
CA TYR A 27 -5.03 -7.67 10.72
C TYR A 27 -4.34 -6.31 10.65
N GLY A 28 -4.86 -5.44 9.82
CA GLY A 28 -4.30 -4.10 9.64
C GLY A 28 -5.36 -3.05 9.38
N VAL A 29 -5.02 -1.80 9.71
CA VAL A 29 -5.85 -0.64 9.35
C VAL A 29 -5.42 -0.17 7.97
N VAL A 30 -6.37 -0.07 7.04
CA VAL A 30 -6.08 0.27 5.64
C VAL A 30 -6.93 1.43 5.18
N GLY A 31 -6.43 2.14 4.18
CA GLY A 31 -7.10 3.20 3.46
C GLY A 31 -6.43 3.36 2.10
N ARG A 32 -7.02 4.17 1.21
CA ARG A 32 -6.43 4.40 -0.10
C ARG A 32 -5.15 5.23 0.02
N ALA A 33 -4.09 4.77 -0.60
CA ALA A 33 -2.80 5.46 -0.58
C ALA A 33 -2.84 6.81 -1.30
N ASP A 34 -3.75 6.98 -2.26
CA ASP A 34 -3.90 8.22 -3.01
C ASP A 34 -4.81 9.24 -2.30
N ASN A 35 -5.30 8.94 -1.12
CA ASN A 35 -6.14 9.84 -0.34
C ASN A 35 -5.39 10.32 0.90
N HIS A 36 -4.99 11.59 0.91
CA HIS A 36 -4.21 12.18 1.98
C HIS A 36 -4.90 12.07 3.35
N GLU A 37 -6.18 12.38 3.40
CA GLU A 37 -6.94 12.37 4.66
C GLU A 37 -7.05 10.96 5.23
N ALA A 38 -7.25 9.96 4.38
CA ALA A 38 -7.32 8.56 4.80
C ALA A 38 -5.99 8.12 5.42
N VAL A 39 -4.86 8.46 4.80
CA VAL A 39 -3.54 8.10 5.30
C VAL A 39 -3.27 8.78 6.65
N GLU A 40 -3.56 10.07 6.77
CA GLU A 40 -3.37 10.79 8.04
C GLU A 40 -4.24 10.21 9.16
N ARG A 41 -5.46 9.81 8.83
CA ARG A 41 -6.35 9.18 9.81
C ARG A 41 -5.80 7.85 10.32
N ILE A 42 -5.17 7.06 9.45
CA ILE A 42 -4.50 5.82 9.85
C ILE A 42 -3.40 6.12 10.87
N TYR A 43 -2.59 7.15 10.62
CA TYR A 43 -1.52 7.55 11.55
C TYR A 43 -2.08 7.96 12.90
N GLN A 44 -3.18 8.71 12.91
CA GLN A 44 -3.83 9.12 14.14
C GLN A 44 -4.37 7.93 14.94
N ILE A 45 -5.04 7.00 14.27
CA ILE A 45 -5.61 5.81 14.90
C ILE A 45 -4.52 4.93 15.51
N LYS A 46 -3.40 4.76 14.81
CA LYS A 46 -2.30 3.89 15.27
C LYS A 46 -1.32 4.58 16.20
N GLY A 47 -1.42 5.90 16.37
CA GLY A 47 -0.40 6.65 17.10
C GLY A 47 0.97 6.55 16.47
N ARG A 48 1.02 6.42 15.13
CA ARG A 48 2.27 6.20 14.39
C ARG A 48 3.04 7.51 14.26
N ALA A 49 4.37 7.44 14.40
CA ALA A 49 5.23 8.60 14.22
C ALA A 49 5.13 9.12 12.77
N PRO A 50 4.93 10.45 12.57
CA PRO A 50 4.68 11.00 11.23
C PRO A 50 5.82 10.79 10.24
N GLU A 51 7.05 10.68 10.71
CA GLU A 51 8.23 10.49 9.85
C GLU A 51 8.39 9.06 9.33
N LYS A 52 7.66 8.10 9.88
CA LYS A 52 7.71 6.71 9.41
C LYS A 52 6.79 6.51 8.22
N SER A 53 7.36 6.01 7.11
CA SER A 53 6.58 5.74 5.90
C SER A 53 5.63 4.56 6.10
N PRO A 54 4.45 4.59 5.46
CA PRO A 54 3.56 3.42 5.45
C PRO A 54 4.06 2.39 4.44
N ILE A 55 3.51 1.17 4.52
CA ILE A 55 3.70 0.17 3.48
C ILE A 55 2.51 0.26 2.52
N VAL A 56 2.81 0.40 1.23
CA VAL A 56 1.78 0.46 0.18
C VAL A 56 1.60 -0.94 -0.41
N LEU A 57 0.40 -1.48 -0.30
CA LEU A 57 0.05 -2.77 -0.91
C LEU A 57 -0.38 -2.53 -2.35
N ILE A 58 0.18 -3.32 -3.27
CA ILE A 58 -0.12 -3.23 -4.71
C ILE A 58 -0.55 -4.61 -5.22
N THR A 59 -1.28 -4.62 -6.33
CA THR A 59 -1.69 -5.86 -7.00
C THR A 59 -0.80 -6.18 -8.20
N ASP A 60 -0.14 -5.17 -8.72
CA ASP A 60 0.76 -5.29 -9.87
C ASP A 60 1.82 -4.18 -9.79
N PRO A 61 3.06 -4.43 -10.30
CA PRO A 61 4.07 -3.38 -10.31
C PRO A 61 3.66 -2.09 -11.01
N SER A 62 2.71 -2.13 -11.95
CA SER A 62 2.19 -0.92 -12.59
C SER A 62 1.39 -0.02 -11.65
N ASP A 63 1.00 -0.51 -10.48
CA ASP A 63 0.29 0.28 -9.48
C ASP A 63 1.21 1.21 -8.68
N MET A 64 2.53 1.04 -8.78
CA MET A 64 3.48 1.90 -8.08
C MET A 64 3.40 3.33 -8.60
N PHE A 65 3.68 4.30 -7.73
CA PHE A 65 3.62 5.73 -8.08
C PHE A 65 4.69 6.15 -9.07
N ASP A 66 5.81 5.44 -9.11
CA ASP A 66 6.92 5.72 -10.01
C ASP A 66 7.08 4.59 -11.03
N THR A 67 7.77 4.90 -12.11
CA THR A 67 8.13 3.90 -13.12
C THR A 67 9.58 3.49 -12.88
N TYR A 68 9.85 2.19 -12.87
CA TYR A 68 11.19 1.64 -12.66
C TYR A 68 11.63 0.89 -13.91
N ASP A 69 12.96 0.81 -14.10
CA ASP A 69 13.51 0.17 -15.29
C ASP A 69 13.35 -1.36 -15.21
N HIS A 70 13.64 -2.00 -16.35
CA HIS A 70 13.47 -3.45 -16.50
C HIS A 70 14.33 -4.25 -15.51
N THR A 71 15.52 -3.75 -15.19
CA THR A 71 16.43 -4.43 -14.26
C THR A 71 15.82 -4.50 -12.86
N VAL A 72 15.24 -3.38 -12.38
CA VAL A 72 14.57 -3.33 -11.08
C VAL A 72 13.37 -4.27 -11.07
N LEU A 73 12.52 -4.20 -12.10
CA LEU A 73 11.32 -5.04 -12.16
C LEU A 73 11.66 -6.52 -12.17
N LYS A 74 12.76 -6.90 -12.83
CA LYS A 74 13.22 -8.29 -12.87
C LYS A 74 13.64 -8.77 -11.48
N ILE A 75 14.33 -7.94 -10.71
CA ILE A 75 14.74 -8.26 -9.34
C ILE A 75 13.50 -8.43 -8.45
N LEU A 76 12.50 -7.55 -8.60
CA LEU A 76 11.28 -7.61 -7.80
C LEU A 76 10.52 -8.93 -7.99
N ARG A 77 10.59 -9.54 -9.15
CA ARG A 77 9.93 -10.82 -9.44
C ARG A 77 10.46 -11.98 -8.58
N ASP A 78 11.67 -11.84 -8.05
CA ASP A 78 12.25 -12.86 -7.17
C ASP A 78 11.66 -12.81 -5.75
N TYR A 79 11.06 -11.68 -5.37
CA TYR A 79 10.55 -11.44 -4.03
C TYR A 79 9.03 -11.31 -3.97
N TRP A 80 8.39 -11.01 -5.08
CA TRP A 80 6.94 -10.79 -5.16
C TRP A 80 6.30 -11.79 -6.12
N PRO A 81 5.07 -12.22 -5.81
CA PRO A 81 4.31 -11.90 -4.61
C PRO A 81 4.85 -12.59 -3.35
N GLY A 82 4.53 -12.01 -2.19
CA GLY A 82 4.97 -12.57 -0.92
C GLY A 82 5.02 -11.53 0.20
N PRO A 83 5.51 -11.92 1.39
CA PRO A 83 5.50 -11.07 2.57
C PRO A 83 6.62 -10.03 2.60
N ASN A 84 7.41 -9.89 1.53
CA ASN A 84 8.56 -9.00 1.50
C ASN A 84 8.14 -7.57 1.16
N SER A 85 8.43 -6.63 2.06
CA SER A 85 8.31 -5.20 1.77
C SER A 85 9.65 -4.72 1.20
N ILE A 86 9.59 -4.01 0.07
CA ILE A 86 10.78 -3.53 -0.63
C ILE A 86 10.71 -2.01 -0.72
N ILE A 87 11.77 -1.36 -0.28
CA ILE A 87 11.88 0.09 -0.30
C ILE A 87 12.53 0.51 -1.60
N LEU A 88 11.83 1.37 -2.35
CA LEU A 88 12.30 1.88 -3.63
C LEU A 88 12.34 3.40 -3.60
N PRO A 89 13.28 4.04 -4.31
CA PRO A 89 13.31 5.49 -4.42
C PRO A 89 12.05 5.99 -5.13
N SER A 90 11.55 7.16 -4.73
CA SER A 90 10.34 7.72 -5.29
C SER A 90 10.50 9.22 -5.53
N GLN A 91 10.16 9.67 -6.74
CA GLN A 91 10.08 11.07 -7.10
C GLN A 91 8.64 11.53 -7.32
N SER A 92 7.78 10.61 -7.76
CA SER A 92 6.39 10.90 -8.09
C SER A 92 5.41 10.55 -6.98
N GLY A 93 5.87 9.88 -5.93
CA GLY A 93 5.02 9.50 -4.81
C GLY A 93 4.52 10.71 -4.02
N PRO A 94 3.27 10.67 -3.54
CA PRO A 94 2.73 11.78 -2.77
C PRO A 94 3.46 11.95 -1.44
N SER A 95 3.55 13.20 -0.97
CA SER A 95 4.30 13.54 0.25
C SER A 95 3.77 12.83 1.50
N TRP A 96 2.46 12.56 1.56
CA TRP A 96 1.87 11.85 2.69
C TRP A 96 2.25 10.36 2.73
N ILE A 97 2.81 9.82 1.65
CA ILE A 97 3.35 8.46 1.58
C ILE A 97 4.86 8.48 1.77
N THR A 98 5.58 9.35 1.05
CA THR A 98 7.05 9.41 1.14
C THR A 98 7.54 9.95 2.47
N ARG A 99 6.79 10.84 3.11
CA ARG A 99 7.13 11.41 4.42
C ARG A 99 8.54 12.00 4.46
N ASP A 100 8.94 12.69 3.38
CA ASP A 100 10.27 13.31 3.22
C ASP A 100 11.43 12.29 3.18
N ASN A 101 11.13 11.01 3.01
CA ASN A 101 12.17 9.98 2.91
C ASN A 101 12.63 9.75 1.48
N ALA A 102 11.98 10.36 0.48
CA ALA A 102 12.24 10.18 -0.95
C ALA A 102 12.18 8.70 -1.38
N SER A 103 11.41 7.91 -0.66
CA SER A 103 11.26 6.49 -0.92
C SER A 103 9.87 6.00 -0.50
N ILE A 104 9.47 4.86 -1.04
CA ILE A 104 8.21 4.21 -0.68
C ILE A 104 8.49 2.72 -0.44
N ALA A 105 7.91 2.17 0.63
CA ALA A 105 7.92 0.73 0.88
C ALA A 105 6.69 0.11 0.24
N TYR A 106 6.91 -0.82 -0.68
CA TYR A 106 5.84 -1.54 -1.37
C TYR A 106 5.84 -3.01 -0.99
N ARG A 107 4.65 -3.61 -1.04
CA ARG A 107 4.52 -5.06 -0.94
C ARG A 107 3.42 -5.53 -1.90
N LEU A 108 3.69 -6.63 -2.61
CA LEU A 108 2.69 -7.30 -3.43
C LEU A 108 2.31 -8.61 -2.72
N PRO A 109 1.17 -8.63 -2.00
CA PRO A 109 0.81 -9.81 -1.22
C PRO A 109 0.52 -11.03 -2.08
N ALA A 110 0.89 -12.20 -1.55
CA ALA A 110 0.54 -13.47 -2.18
C ALA A 110 -0.94 -13.81 -2.00
N ASP A 111 -1.59 -13.24 -0.98
CA ASP A 111 -3.00 -13.47 -0.70
C ASP A 111 -3.84 -12.72 -1.74
N THR A 112 -4.48 -13.46 -2.64
CA THR A 112 -5.31 -12.89 -3.69
C THR A 112 -6.53 -12.15 -3.16
N ASP A 113 -6.96 -12.45 -1.94
CA ASP A 113 -8.08 -11.77 -1.30
C ASP A 113 -7.79 -10.28 -1.06
N LEU A 114 -6.51 -9.90 -0.97
CA LEU A 114 -6.11 -8.51 -0.80
C LEU A 114 -6.01 -7.74 -2.13
N GLN A 115 -6.12 -8.42 -3.24
CA GLN A 115 -6.01 -7.81 -4.58
C GLN A 115 -7.39 -7.38 -5.06
N ILE A 116 -7.91 -6.32 -4.45
CA ILE A 116 -9.26 -5.82 -4.72
C ILE A 116 -9.29 -4.55 -5.55
#